data_b6bc896aecb6fc1ddf47bedc0bd4adf9
#
_entry.id   b6bc896aecb6fc1ddf47bedc0bd4adf9
#
_cell.length_a   1.000
_cell.length_b   1.000
_cell.length_c   1.000
_cell.angle_alpha   90.00
_cell.angle_beta   90.00
_cell.angle_gamma   90.00
#
_symmetry.space_group_name_H-M   'P 1'
#
loop_
_entity.id
_entity.type
_entity.pdbx_description
1 polymer ?
#
loop_
_entity_poly.entity_id
_entity_poly.type
_entity_poly.pdbx_seq_one_letter_code
_entity_poly.pdbx_strand_id
1 'polypeptide(L)'
;LNIFDIHLEPRRDQGNIRFRMDGVLHNVHQVPPNVMTAIISRIKTIGRMDISEKRRPLDGRLKTKTPKGQEIELRLSTVPTAMGEKMVIRIFDPEVLQRSFEELGLSHRELTLWHKLTSQTHGIVLVTGPTGSGKTTTLYSTLRK
;
A
#
# COMPACT_ATOMS: atom_id res chain seq x y z
N LEU A 1 6.81 -9.98 6.65
CA LEU A 1 5.99 -8.81 7.06
C LEU A 1 5.53 -8.09 5.80
N ASN A 2 4.23 -8.17 5.51
CA ASN A 2 3.64 -7.50 4.35
C ASN A 2 3.30 -6.05 4.73
N ILE A 3 4.18 -5.12 4.38
CA ILE A 3 3.93 -3.69 4.53
C ILE A 3 3.23 -3.22 3.25
N PHE A 4 2.02 -2.67 3.38
CA PHE A 4 1.25 -2.16 2.25
C PHE A 4 1.31 -0.65 2.12
N ASP A 5 1.22 0.06 3.24
CA ASP A 5 1.23 1.52 3.26
C ASP A 5 2.22 2.03 4.30
N ILE A 6 2.92 3.12 3.96
CA ILE A 6 3.73 3.92 4.87
C ILE A 6 3.02 5.26 5.03
N HIS A 7 2.73 5.64 6.26
CA HIS A 7 2.12 6.91 6.61
C HIS A 7 3.14 7.83 7.26
N LEU A 8 3.36 8.99 6.67
CA LEU A 8 4.16 10.08 7.22
C LEU A 8 3.20 11.14 7.72
N GLU A 9 3.12 11.31 9.03
CA GLU A 9 2.10 12.12 9.68
C GLU A 9 2.75 13.20 10.55
N PRO A 10 2.69 14.49 10.12
CA PRO A 10 3.11 15.58 10.97
C PRO A 10 2.15 15.71 12.15
N ARG A 11 2.71 15.95 13.31
CA ARG A 11 2.00 16.29 14.56
C ARG A 11 2.61 17.57 15.11
N ARG A 12 2.00 18.11 16.17
CA ARG A 12 2.43 19.37 16.77
C ARG A 12 3.88 19.34 17.23
N ASP A 13 4.26 18.29 17.94
CA ASP A 13 5.55 18.20 18.61
C ASP A 13 6.50 17.18 17.93
N GLN A 14 6.01 16.40 17.00
CA GLN A 14 6.77 15.33 16.32
C GLN A 14 6.11 14.91 15.01
N GLY A 15 6.84 14.23 14.15
CA GLY A 15 6.31 13.52 13.01
C GLY A 15 6.27 12.01 13.27
N ASN A 16 5.15 11.37 13.02
CA ASN A 16 5.01 9.92 13.18
C ASN A 16 5.16 9.20 11.83
N ILE A 17 5.99 8.17 11.83
CA ILE A 17 6.09 7.22 10.70
C ILE A 17 5.40 5.95 11.13
N ARG A 18 4.33 5.58 10.42
CA ARG A 18 3.54 4.38 10.70
C ARG A 18 3.48 3.48 9.48
N PHE A 19 3.58 2.19 9.71
CA PHE A 19 3.42 1.17 8.67
C PHE A 19 2.09 0.46 8.84
N ARG A 20 1.39 0.24 7.73
CA ARG A 20 0.25 -0.67 7.72
C ARG A 20 0.75 -2.06 7.43
N MET A 21 0.63 -2.93 8.42
CA MET A 21 0.98 -4.34 8.33
C MET A 21 -0.27 -5.17 8.64
N ASP A 22 -0.62 -6.07 7.74
CA ASP A 22 -1.81 -6.95 7.88
C ASP A 22 -3.10 -6.19 8.28
N GLY A 23 -3.29 -4.99 7.69
CA GLY A 23 -4.46 -4.14 7.90
C GLY A 23 -4.38 -3.21 9.11
N VAL A 24 -3.38 -3.35 9.99
CA VAL A 24 -3.21 -2.55 11.21
C VAL A 24 -2.08 -1.54 11.07
N LEU A 25 -2.27 -0.32 11.58
CA LEU A 25 -1.26 0.73 11.60
C LEU A 25 -0.39 0.63 12.86
N HIS A 26 0.91 0.46 12.65
CA HIS A 26 1.91 0.38 13.72
C HIS A 26 2.83 1.61 13.70
N ASN A 27 3.07 2.22 14.85
CA ASN A 27 4.10 3.24 14.99
C ASN A 27 5.47 2.58 14.87
N VAL A 28 6.26 3.03 13.90
CA VAL A 28 7.59 2.46 13.64
C VAL A 28 8.67 3.42 14.08
N HIS A 29 8.49 4.71 13.83
CA HIS A 29 9.49 5.71 14.16
C HIS A 29 8.87 7.09 14.38
N GLN A 30 9.58 7.93 15.12
CA GLN A 30 9.22 9.33 15.35
C GLN A 30 10.41 10.22 15.00
N VAL A 31 10.13 11.35 14.39
CA VAL A 31 11.14 12.31 13.98
C VAL A 31 10.73 13.73 14.39
N PRO A 32 11.66 14.67 14.54
CA PRO A 32 11.33 16.07 14.73
C PRO A 32 10.46 16.63 13.58
N PRO A 33 9.59 17.64 13.82
CA PRO A 33 8.70 18.20 12.80
C PRO A 33 9.42 18.70 11.55
N ASN A 34 10.56 19.37 11.71
CA ASN A 34 11.39 19.86 10.61
C ASN A 34 11.97 18.72 9.75
N VAL A 35 12.33 17.61 10.38
CA VAL A 35 12.83 16.41 9.68
C VAL A 35 11.69 15.77 8.90
N MET A 36 10.47 15.67 9.46
CA MET A 36 9.30 15.16 8.75
C MET A 36 9.00 15.98 7.50
N THR A 37 9.03 17.31 7.61
CA THR A 37 8.84 18.23 6.47
C THR A 37 9.90 18.00 5.39
N ALA A 38 11.16 17.84 5.78
CA ALA A 38 12.26 17.57 4.85
C ALA A 38 12.10 16.21 4.14
N ILE A 39 11.69 15.16 4.87
CA ILE A 39 11.41 13.84 4.30
C ILE A 39 10.31 13.93 3.23
N ILE A 40 9.18 14.56 3.55
CA ILE A 40 8.06 14.71 2.61
C ILE A 40 8.48 15.50 1.38
N SER A 41 9.19 16.62 1.55
CA SER A 41 9.69 17.43 0.45
C SER A 41 10.64 16.64 -0.46
N ARG A 42 11.52 15.83 0.12
CA ARG A 42 12.43 14.97 -0.65
C ARG A 42 11.68 13.91 -1.46
N ILE A 43 10.69 13.27 -0.85
CA ILE A 43 9.88 12.26 -1.55
C ILE A 43 9.04 12.91 -2.66
N LYS A 44 8.48 14.10 -2.44
CA LYS A 44 7.80 14.88 -3.50
C LYS A 44 8.72 15.12 -4.68
N THR A 45 9.96 15.54 -4.42
CA THR A 45 10.97 15.77 -5.47
C THR A 45 11.20 14.50 -6.31
N ILE A 46 11.45 13.38 -5.66
CA ILE A 46 11.71 12.09 -6.32
C ILE A 46 10.47 11.60 -7.09
N GLY A 47 9.29 11.79 -6.51
CA GLY A 47 7.99 11.44 -7.11
C GLY A 47 7.51 12.43 -8.18
N ARG A 48 8.32 13.45 -8.54
CA ARG A 48 8.00 14.51 -9.50
C ARG A 48 6.70 15.26 -9.17
N MET A 49 6.45 15.45 -7.87
CA MET A 49 5.32 16.21 -7.37
C MET A 49 5.72 17.67 -7.16
N ASP A 50 4.75 18.59 -7.24
CA ASP A 50 5.01 20.01 -6.96
C ASP A 50 5.31 20.21 -5.47
N ILE A 51 6.55 20.68 -5.19
CA ILE A 51 7.02 20.91 -3.82
C ILE A 51 6.39 22.19 -3.23
N SER A 52 6.04 23.14 -4.09
CA SER A 52 5.48 24.44 -3.67
C SER A 52 4.02 24.33 -3.27
N GLU A 53 3.29 23.38 -3.85
CA GLU A 53 1.88 23.18 -3.53
C GLU A 53 1.74 22.41 -2.22
N LYS A 54 1.17 23.06 -1.20
CA LYS A 54 0.95 22.51 0.15
C LYS A 54 -0.50 22.62 0.60
N ARG A 55 -1.36 23.20 -0.24
CA ARG A 55 -2.76 23.49 0.11
C ARG A 55 -3.75 22.52 -0.53
N ARG A 56 -3.31 21.73 -1.49
CA ARG A 56 -4.15 20.77 -2.22
C ARG A 56 -3.57 19.37 -2.11
N PRO A 57 -4.42 18.35 -2.13
CA PRO A 57 -3.96 16.97 -2.29
C PRO A 57 -3.20 16.83 -3.60
N LEU A 58 -2.09 16.08 -3.56
CA LEU A 58 -1.28 15.75 -4.74
C LEU A 58 -1.06 14.25 -4.78
N ASP A 59 -1.00 13.72 -5.99
CA ASP A 59 -0.65 12.34 -6.26
C ASP A 59 0.62 12.25 -7.10
N GLY A 60 1.43 11.23 -6.84
CA GLY A 60 2.66 10.98 -7.56
C GLY A 60 2.95 9.48 -7.62
N ARG A 61 3.96 9.14 -8.44
CA ARG A 61 4.44 7.76 -8.58
C ARG A 61 5.95 7.75 -8.59
N LEU A 62 6.50 6.72 -7.99
CA LEU A 62 7.93 6.49 -7.95
C LEU A 62 8.20 5.01 -8.24
N LYS A 63 9.07 4.73 -9.21
CA LYS A 63 9.61 3.39 -9.41
C LYS A 63 10.94 3.28 -8.70
N THR A 64 11.14 2.21 -7.97
CA THR A 64 12.36 1.93 -7.25
C THR A 64 12.66 0.43 -7.26
N LYS A 65 13.80 0.05 -6.71
CA LYS A 65 14.18 -1.36 -6.59
C LYS A 65 14.32 -1.74 -5.12
N THR A 66 13.87 -2.93 -4.80
CA THR A 66 14.16 -3.54 -3.49
C THR A 66 15.65 -3.84 -3.37
N PRO A 67 16.17 -4.09 -2.15
CA PRO A 67 17.55 -4.54 -1.96
C PRO A 67 17.90 -5.84 -2.74
N LYS A 68 16.89 -6.62 -3.11
CA LYS A 68 17.03 -7.81 -3.96
C LYS A 68 17.04 -7.51 -5.46
N GLY A 69 16.99 -6.23 -5.85
CA GLY A 69 16.99 -5.81 -7.26
C GLY A 69 15.64 -5.83 -7.98
N GLN A 70 14.56 -6.23 -7.28
CA GLN A 70 13.22 -6.31 -7.84
C GLN A 70 12.62 -4.91 -7.99
N GLU A 71 11.99 -4.65 -9.12
CA GLU A 71 11.30 -3.38 -9.38
C GLU A 71 9.95 -3.34 -8.66
N ILE A 72 9.73 -2.26 -7.92
CA ILE A 72 8.45 -1.95 -7.28
C ILE A 72 8.00 -0.54 -7.65
N GLU A 73 6.68 -0.34 -7.68
CA GLU A 73 6.06 0.98 -7.83
C GLU A 73 5.54 1.46 -6.47
N LEU A 74 5.88 2.70 -6.15
CA LEU A 74 5.34 3.40 -4.99
C LEU A 74 4.33 4.45 -5.49
N ARG A 75 3.11 4.41 -4.98
CA ARG A 75 2.12 5.46 -5.19
C ARG A 75 2.14 6.40 -4.01
N LEU A 76 2.31 7.68 -4.31
CA LEU A 76 2.46 8.75 -3.34
C LEU A 76 1.18 9.59 -3.34
N SER A 77 0.66 9.90 -2.18
CA SER A 77 -0.47 10.82 -2.03
C SER A 77 -0.21 11.76 -0.86
N THR A 78 -0.35 13.06 -1.07
CA THR A 78 -0.26 14.06 0.00
C THR A 78 -1.61 14.67 0.28
N VAL A 79 -1.86 14.96 1.55
CA VAL A 79 -3.07 15.64 2.01
C VAL A 79 -2.67 16.74 2.99
N PRO A 80 -3.12 17.99 2.78
CA PRO A 80 -2.91 19.07 3.73
C PRO A 80 -3.58 18.77 5.07
N THR A 81 -2.91 19.07 6.15
CA THR A 81 -3.47 19.03 7.51
C THR A 81 -3.12 20.30 8.27
N ALA A 82 -3.74 20.54 9.41
CA ALA A 82 -3.44 21.69 10.26
C ALA A 82 -1.97 21.70 10.74
N MET A 83 -1.31 20.54 10.78
CA MET A 83 0.09 20.40 11.26
C MET A 83 1.12 20.27 10.11
N GLY A 84 0.71 20.47 8.85
CA GLY A 84 1.53 20.30 7.66
C GLY A 84 0.97 19.22 6.74
N GLU A 85 1.72 18.87 5.70
CA GLU A 85 1.29 17.83 4.76
C GLU A 85 1.50 16.44 5.37
N LYS A 86 0.45 15.62 5.32
CA LYS A 86 0.52 14.18 5.53
C LYS A 86 0.81 13.51 4.19
N MET A 87 1.65 12.49 4.20
CA MET A 87 1.90 11.66 3.01
C MET A 87 1.58 10.21 3.29
N VAL A 88 0.95 9.56 2.32
CA VAL A 88 0.76 8.11 2.29
C VAL A 88 1.50 7.55 1.09
N ILE A 89 2.33 6.55 1.33
CA ILE A 89 3.09 5.83 0.32
C ILE A 89 2.54 4.42 0.27
N ARG A 90 1.88 4.06 -0.83
CA ARG A 90 1.41 2.69 -1.07
C ARG A 90 2.44 1.93 -1.86
N ILE A 91 2.85 0.80 -1.33
CA ILE A 91 3.80 -0.10 -1.98
C ILE A 91 3.02 -1.04 -2.89
N PHE A 92 3.32 -1.00 -4.18
CA PHE A 92 2.78 -1.92 -5.16
C PHE A 92 3.88 -2.90 -5.58
N ASP A 93 3.82 -4.08 -4.98
CA ASP A 93 4.73 -5.17 -5.29
C ASP A 93 4.03 -6.16 -6.23
N PRO A 94 4.49 -6.30 -7.48
CA PRO A 94 3.88 -7.23 -8.43
C PRO A 94 3.94 -8.69 -7.98
N GLU A 95 4.95 -9.08 -7.20
CA GLU A 95 5.06 -10.47 -6.71
C GLU A 95 3.95 -10.83 -5.72
N VAL A 96 3.46 -9.86 -4.96
CA VAL A 96 2.30 -10.09 -4.06
C VAL A 96 1.06 -10.51 -4.84
N LEU A 97 0.95 -10.07 -6.10
CA LEU A 97 -0.15 -10.44 -7.00
C LEU A 97 0.07 -11.82 -7.65
N GLN A 98 1.27 -12.38 -7.49
CA GLN A 98 1.64 -13.66 -8.11
C GLN A 98 1.54 -14.84 -7.15
N ARG A 99 1.06 -14.63 -5.94
CA ARG A 99 0.91 -15.69 -4.94
C ARG A 99 -0.08 -16.76 -5.38
N SER A 100 0.29 -18.01 -5.11
CA SER A 100 -0.61 -19.14 -5.29
C SER A 100 -1.72 -19.12 -4.22
N PHE A 101 -2.79 -19.86 -4.44
CA PHE A 101 -3.87 -19.97 -3.45
C PHE A 101 -3.42 -20.66 -2.16
N GLU A 102 -2.45 -21.58 -2.26
CA GLU A 102 -1.83 -22.24 -1.11
C GLU A 102 -1.05 -21.23 -0.26
N GLU A 103 -0.30 -20.33 -0.90
CA GLU A 103 0.42 -19.23 -0.22
C GLU A 103 -0.53 -18.20 0.40
N LEU A 104 -1.76 -18.12 -0.09
CA LEU A 104 -2.83 -17.30 0.49
C LEU A 104 -3.50 -17.98 1.69
N GLY A 105 -3.17 -19.24 1.96
CA GLY A 105 -3.66 -19.98 3.11
C GLY A 105 -5.01 -20.69 2.89
N LEU A 106 -5.48 -20.82 1.63
CA LEU A 106 -6.67 -21.59 1.34
C LEU A 106 -6.41 -23.08 1.55
N SER A 107 -7.29 -23.73 2.31
CA SER A 107 -7.28 -25.18 2.43
C SER A 107 -7.67 -25.83 1.11
N HIS A 108 -7.32 -27.10 0.92
CA HIS A 108 -7.68 -27.88 -0.27
C HIS A 108 -9.19 -27.88 -0.55
N ARG A 109 -10.00 -27.97 0.50
CA ARG A 109 -11.47 -27.92 0.41
C ARG A 109 -11.97 -26.55 -0.09
N GLU A 110 -11.43 -25.47 0.46
CA GLU A 110 -11.77 -24.10 0.06
C GLU A 110 -11.34 -23.83 -1.39
N LEU A 111 -10.16 -24.28 -1.75
CA LEU A 111 -9.65 -24.15 -3.12
C LEU A 111 -10.52 -24.88 -4.13
N THR A 112 -10.94 -26.12 -3.83
CA THR A 112 -11.85 -26.89 -4.68
C THR A 112 -13.19 -26.18 -4.86
N LEU A 113 -13.75 -25.64 -3.77
CA LEU A 113 -14.98 -24.87 -3.81
C LEU A 113 -14.83 -23.57 -4.61
N TRP A 114 -13.72 -22.84 -4.38
CA TRP A 114 -13.39 -21.62 -5.11
C TRP A 114 -13.36 -21.86 -6.61
N HIS A 115 -12.65 -22.91 -7.04
CA HIS A 115 -12.58 -23.28 -8.46
C HIS A 115 -13.92 -23.63 -9.05
N LYS A 116 -14.74 -24.39 -8.34
CA LYS A 116 -16.10 -24.73 -8.75
C LYS A 116 -16.97 -23.49 -8.94
N LEU A 117 -16.88 -22.51 -8.04
CA LEU A 117 -17.68 -21.28 -8.12
C LEU A 117 -17.18 -20.34 -9.20
N THR A 118 -15.87 -20.17 -9.35
CA THR A 118 -15.27 -19.24 -10.33
C THR A 118 -15.23 -19.77 -11.76
N SER A 119 -15.49 -21.06 -11.96
CA SER A 119 -15.60 -21.67 -13.30
C SER A 119 -17.00 -21.62 -13.89
N GLN A 120 -18.01 -21.11 -13.15
CA GLN A 120 -19.34 -20.96 -13.69
C GLN A 120 -19.39 -19.86 -14.76
N THR A 121 -20.20 -20.09 -15.80
CA THR A 121 -20.34 -19.13 -16.93
C THR A 121 -21.24 -17.94 -16.60
N HIS A 122 -21.93 -17.98 -15.48
CA HIS A 122 -22.84 -16.93 -15.02
C HIS A 122 -22.89 -16.88 -13.49
N GLY A 123 -23.26 -15.74 -12.95
CA GLY A 123 -23.34 -15.52 -11.51
C GLY A 123 -22.39 -14.42 -11.03
N ILE A 124 -22.35 -14.21 -9.73
CA ILE A 124 -21.50 -13.22 -9.06
C ILE A 124 -20.79 -13.91 -7.90
N VAL A 125 -19.48 -13.74 -7.81
CA VAL A 125 -18.67 -14.15 -6.66
C VAL A 125 -18.14 -12.88 -5.98
N LEU A 126 -18.48 -12.69 -4.70
CA LEU A 126 -18.08 -11.52 -3.93
C LEU A 126 -16.88 -11.85 -3.03
N VAL A 127 -15.84 -11.01 -3.13
CA VAL A 127 -14.68 -11.07 -2.24
C VAL A 127 -14.71 -9.85 -1.33
N THR A 128 -14.96 -10.03 -0.05
CA THR A 128 -15.10 -8.96 0.94
C THR A 128 -14.05 -9.06 2.04
N GLY A 129 -13.78 -7.96 2.72
CA GLY A 129 -12.85 -7.90 3.84
C GLY A 129 -12.23 -6.50 4.01
N PRO A 130 -11.52 -6.26 5.10
CA PRO A 130 -10.86 -4.99 5.36
C PRO A 130 -9.72 -4.71 4.37
N THR A 131 -9.21 -3.46 4.40
CA THR A 131 -8.04 -3.08 3.60
C THR A 131 -6.81 -3.90 4.01
N GLY A 132 -6.08 -4.45 3.04
CA GLY A 132 -4.90 -5.28 3.28
C GLY A 132 -5.19 -6.74 3.62
N SER A 133 -6.46 -7.21 3.53
CA SER A 133 -6.85 -8.59 3.84
C SER A 133 -6.60 -9.59 2.70
N GLY A 134 -6.02 -9.17 1.57
CA GLY A 134 -5.72 -10.06 0.45
C GLY A 134 -6.78 -10.14 -0.65
N LYS A 135 -7.85 -9.30 -0.61
CA LYS A 135 -8.91 -9.30 -1.65
C LYS A 135 -8.37 -9.22 -3.08
N THR A 136 -7.56 -8.20 -3.33
CA THR A 136 -6.97 -7.96 -4.65
C THR A 136 -6.07 -9.13 -5.07
N THR A 137 -5.26 -9.65 -4.17
CA THR A 137 -4.38 -10.79 -4.42
C THR A 137 -5.18 -12.03 -4.82
N THR A 138 -6.26 -12.34 -4.09
CA THR A 138 -7.17 -13.45 -4.40
C THR A 138 -7.79 -13.31 -5.79
N LEU A 139 -8.25 -12.10 -6.16
CA LEU A 139 -8.80 -11.83 -7.48
C LEU A 139 -7.74 -12.03 -8.59
N TYR A 140 -6.53 -11.50 -8.42
CA TYR A 140 -5.46 -11.69 -9.39
C TYR A 140 -5.05 -13.17 -9.53
N SER A 141 -4.92 -13.90 -8.43
CA SER A 141 -4.64 -15.35 -8.46
C SER A 141 -5.73 -16.12 -9.20
N THR A 142 -6.98 -15.65 -9.14
CA THR A 142 -8.11 -16.25 -9.88
C THR A 142 -8.02 -15.97 -11.38
N LEU A 143 -7.67 -14.75 -11.78
CA LEU A 143 -7.61 -14.33 -13.19
C LEU A 143 -6.39 -14.86 -13.96
N ARG A 144 -5.40 -15.39 -13.27
CA ARG A 144 -4.18 -15.97 -13.89
C ARG A 144 -4.36 -17.41 -14.40
N LYS A 145 -5.47 -18.02 -14.14
CA LYS A 145 -5.87 -19.30 -14.70
C LYS A 145 -6.39 -19.14 -16.12
#